data_560779823d8f39f1cb1d23214bb5a28d
#
_entry.id   560779823d8f39f1cb1d23214bb5a28d
#
_cell.length_a   1.000
_cell.length_b   1.000
_cell.length_c   1.000
_cell.angle_alpha   90.00
_cell.angle_beta   90.00
_cell.angle_gamma   90.00
#
_symmetry.space_group_name_H-M   'P 1'
#
loop_
_entity.id
_entity.type
_entity.pdbx_description
1 polymer ?
#
loop_
_entity_poly.entity_id
_entity_poly.type
_entity_poly.pdbx_seq_one_letter_code
_entity_poly.pdbx_strand_id
1 'polypeptide(L)' 'DGDTAIVTVTIQNNKKNMTKDIRVLMRHLGDGTWVIYDIPDMEDLYTVTRK' A
#
# COMPACT_ATOMS: atom_id res chain seq x y z
N ASP A 1 14.03 -6.47 10.47
CA ASP A 1 13.51 -7.77 10.78
C ASP A 1 13.04 -8.47 9.53
N GLY A 2 13.42 -9.73 9.37
CA GLY A 2 13.12 -10.49 8.15
C GLY A 2 11.67 -10.86 7.95
N ASP A 3 10.82 -10.62 8.93
CA ASP A 3 9.42 -11.01 8.86
C ASP A 3 8.50 -9.92 8.32
N THR A 4 9.03 -8.74 8.05
CA THR A 4 8.24 -7.62 7.56
C THR A 4 8.87 -7.01 6.32
N ALA A 5 8.04 -6.40 5.49
CA ALA A 5 8.49 -5.70 4.31
C ALA A 5 7.61 -4.47 4.08
N ILE A 6 8.22 -3.45 3.48
CA ILE A 6 7.49 -2.26 3.06
C ILE A 6 7.51 -2.25 1.53
N VAL A 7 6.31 -2.26 0.96
CA VAL A 7 6.14 -2.21 -0.49
C VAL A 7 5.51 -0.87 -0.86
N THR A 8 6.14 -0.14 -1.76
CA THR A 8 5.59 1.12 -2.25
C THR A 8 4.88 0.87 -3.57
N VAL A 9 3.61 1.25 -3.62
CA VAL A 9 2.77 1.10 -4.80
C VAL A 9 2.41 2.48 -5.31
N THR A 10 2.67 2.74 -6.58
CA THR A 10 2.30 3.99 -7.21
C THR A 10 0.90 3.84 -7.80
N ILE A 11 -0.02 4.67 -7.36
CA ILE A 11 -1.41 4.65 -7.82
C ILE A 11 -1.69 5.93 -8.57
N GLN A 12 -2.25 5.79 -9.78
CA GLN A 12 -2.57 6.90 -10.64
C GLN A 12 -4.06 6.92 -10.92
N ASN A 13 -4.66 8.10 -10.80
CA ASN A 13 -6.06 8.32 -11.14
C ASN A 13 -6.11 9.39 -12.23
N ASN A 14 -6.33 8.97 -13.45
CA ASN A 14 -6.31 9.87 -14.61
C ASN A 14 -7.48 10.87 -14.58
N LYS A 15 -8.61 10.47 -14.01
CA LYS A 15 -9.77 11.37 -13.94
C LYS A 15 -9.52 12.57 -13.06
N LYS A 16 -8.72 12.37 -12.00
CA LYS A 16 -8.39 13.43 -11.06
C LYS A 16 -7.02 14.02 -11.32
N ASN A 17 -6.28 13.47 -12.28
CA ASN A 17 -4.92 13.88 -12.57
C ASN A 17 -4.05 13.81 -11.32
N MET A 18 -4.18 12.73 -10.57
CA MET A 18 -3.47 12.51 -9.32
C MET A 18 -2.60 11.26 -9.39
N THR A 19 -1.44 11.36 -8.78
CA THR A 19 -0.53 10.23 -8.63
C THR A 19 0.00 10.25 -7.20
N LYS A 20 -0.08 9.12 -6.51
CA LYS A 20 0.39 8.99 -5.14
C LYS A 20 1.17 7.69 -4.97
N ASP A 21 2.20 7.77 -4.14
CA ASP A 21 2.95 6.61 -3.71
C ASP A 21 2.40 6.16 -2.37
N ILE A 22 1.90 4.92 -2.34
CA ILE A 22 1.26 4.36 -1.15
C ILE A 22 2.15 3.28 -0.59
N ARG A 23 2.53 3.41 0.68
CA ARG A 23 3.29 2.39 1.37
C ARG A 23 2.35 1.34 1.93
N VAL A 24 2.69 0.10 1.71
CA VAL A 24 1.94 -1.04 2.22
C VAL A 24 2.88 -1.87 3.07
N LEU A 25 2.54 -2.05 4.32
CA LEU A 25 3.34 -2.85 5.25
C LEU A 25 2.83 -4.28 5.23
N MET A 26 3.73 -5.21 4.94
CA MET A 26 3.39 -6.61 4.82
C MET A 26 4.17 -7.44 5.83
N ARG A 27 3.59 -8.55 6.23
CA ARG A 27 4.20 -9.47 7.16
C ARG A 27 4.26 -10.86 6.54
N HIS A 28 5.39 -11.52 6.72
CA HIS A 28 5.61 -12.87 6.23
C HIS A 28 5.18 -13.87 7.31
N LEU A 29 4.28 -14.76 6.94
CA LEU A 29 3.85 -15.83 7.84
C LEU A 29 4.78 -17.03 7.69
N GLY A 30 4.75 -17.91 8.67
CA GLY A 30 5.64 -19.06 8.69
C GLY A 30 5.46 -20.07 7.56
N ASP A 31 4.31 -20.01 6.87
CA ASP A 31 4.02 -20.91 5.75
C ASP A 31 4.40 -20.34 4.39
N GLY A 32 5.08 -19.18 4.37
CA GLY A 32 5.49 -18.54 3.13
C GLY A 32 4.49 -17.56 2.57
N THR A 33 3.38 -17.33 3.27
CA THR A 33 2.35 -16.39 2.84
C THR A 33 2.66 -14.99 3.33
N TRP A 34 2.41 -13.99 2.48
CA TRP A 34 2.52 -12.58 2.87
C TRP A 34 1.12 -12.00 3.06
N VAL A 35 0.96 -11.23 4.13
CA VAL A 35 -0.30 -10.55 4.41
C VAL A 35 -0.04 -9.08 4.63
N ILE A 36 -1.01 -8.25 4.26
CA ILE A 36 -0.95 -6.81 4.52
C ILE A 36 -1.47 -6.60 5.94
N TYR A 37 -0.66 -5.95 6.79
CA TYR A 37 -1.08 -5.68 8.15
C TYR A 37 -1.30 -4.19 8.44
N ASP A 38 -0.79 -3.31 7.59
CA ASP A 38 -1.02 -1.88 7.77
C ASP A 38 -0.76 -1.14 6.47
N ILE A 39 -1.45 -0.03 6.28
CA ILE A 39 -1.22 0.89 5.17
C ILE A 39 -1.15 2.29 5.77
N PRO A 40 0.04 2.78 6.14
CA PRO A 40 0.16 4.08 6.79
C PRO A 40 -0.32 5.25 5.92
N ASP A 41 -0.31 5.07 4.59
CA ASP A 41 -0.77 6.10 3.66
C ASP A 41 -2.22 5.87 3.23
N MET A 42 -3.03 5.26 4.08
CA MET A 42 -4.41 4.93 3.74
C MET A 42 -5.22 6.16 3.31
N GLU A 43 -4.99 7.31 3.94
CA GLU A 43 -5.70 8.52 3.56
C GLU A 43 -5.39 8.91 2.12
N ASP A 44 -4.12 8.83 1.72
CA ASP A 44 -3.74 9.15 0.35
C ASP A 44 -4.33 8.14 -0.63
N LEU A 45 -4.33 6.87 -0.26
CA LEU A 45 -4.96 5.83 -1.07
C LEU A 45 -6.44 6.13 -1.27
N TYR A 46 -7.12 6.49 -0.19
CA TYR A 46 -8.54 6.82 -0.23
C TYR A 46 -8.81 8.03 -1.13
N THR A 47 -7.98 9.05 -1.02
CA THR A 47 -8.12 10.27 -1.81
C THR A 47 -7.95 10.00 -3.31
N VAL A 48 -6.97 9.18 -3.67
CA VAL A 48 -6.70 8.86 -5.07
C VAL A 48 -7.78 7.98 -5.68
N THR A 49 -8.30 7.01 -4.90
CA THR A 49 -9.28 6.05 -5.40
C THR A 49 -10.73 6.51 -5.22
N ARG A 50 -10.95 7.55 -4.46
CA ARG A 50 -12.28 8.08 -4.18
C ARG A 50 -12.92 8.64 -5.45
N LYS A 51 -14.19 8.35 -5.63
CA LYS A 51 -14.96 8.86 -6.77
C LYS A 51 -15.41 10.29 -6.58
#